data_3609092b5f5aebc83d387415e75ef679
#
_entry.id   3609092b5f5aebc83d387415e75ef679
#
_cell.length_a   1.000
_cell.length_b   1.000
_cell.length_c   1.000
_cell.angle_alpha   90.00
_cell.angle_beta   90.00
_cell.angle_gamma   90.00
#
_symmetry.space_group_name_H-M   'P 1'
#
loop_
_entity.id
_entity.type
_entity.pdbx_description
1 polymer ?
#
loop_
_entity_poly.entity_id
_entity_poly.type
_entity_poly.pdbx_seq_one_letter_code
_entity_poly.pdbx_strand_id
1 'polypeptide(L)'
;MRHQHEFQYDAFISYNAQDEPWVVEELVPNLEDEQGWRLCLHYRDFEPGRPILDNIMDGIYSSRKTICLITHNYLRSNWCSKEIQMANFRLFNDQKDVLILVFLEDIPTCHLSPYYQMRKLVKKKTYLKWPKPGDDARVFWQKLRLALETKEDPDKQNIILSGEKYRLTSRIL
;
A
#
# COMPACT_ATOMS: atom_id res chain seq x y z
N MET A 1 -11.07 -10.32 -28.43
CA MET A 1 -11.54 -10.36 -27.02
C MET A 1 -10.36 -10.10 -26.11
N ARG A 2 -10.28 -8.91 -25.53
CA ARG A 2 -9.29 -8.62 -24.50
C ARG A 2 -9.75 -9.30 -23.23
N HIS A 3 -9.05 -10.37 -22.81
CA HIS A 3 -9.19 -10.89 -21.47
C HIS A 3 -8.81 -9.78 -20.51
N GLN A 4 -9.77 -9.10 -19.89
CA GLN A 4 -9.54 -8.37 -18.68
C GLN A 4 -9.03 -9.41 -17.68
N HIS A 5 -7.76 -9.31 -17.30
CA HIS A 5 -7.25 -10.05 -16.17
C HIS A 5 -8.00 -9.52 -14.94
N GLU A 6 -9.04 -10.22 -14.56
CA GLU A 6 -9.77 -9.95 -13.35
C GLU A 6 -8.85 -10.30 -12.19
N PHE A 7 -8.48 -9.29 -11.39
CA PHE A 7 -7.66 -9.49 -10.21
C PHE A 7 -8.43 -10.35 -9.19
N GLN A 8 -7.73 -11.28 -8.55
CA GLN A 8 -8.30 -12.13 -7.51
C GLN A 8 -8.70 -11.33 -6.26
N TYR A 9 -7.91 -10.30 -5.95
CA TYR A 9 -8.13 -9.42 -4.80
C TYR A 9 -8.21 -7.96 -5.23
N ASP A 10 -8.92 -7.16 -4.45
CA ASP A 10 -8.94 -5.71 -4.63
C ASP A 10 -7.69 -5.05 -4.04
N ALA A 11 -7.20 -5.56 -2.93
CA ALA A 11 -5.99 -5.08 -2.30
C ALA A 11 -5.19 -6.17 -1.60
N PHE A 12 -3.88 -6.09 -1.72
CA PHE A 12 -2.92 -6.80 -0.89
C PHE A 12 -2.60 -5.92 0.33
N ILE A 13 -2.66 -6.49 1.53
CA ILE A 13 -2.37 -5.76 2.77
C ILE A 13 -0.98 -6.12 3.26
N SER A 14 -0.07 -5.16 3.18
CA SER A 14 1.29 -5.28 3.70
C SER A 14 1.35 -4.72 5.11
N TYR A 15 1.62 -5.58 6.09
CA TYR A 15 1.66 -5.20 7.50
C TYR A 15 2.57 -6.12 8.32
N ASN A 16 3.00 -5.62 9.48
CA ASN A 16 3.73 -6.43 10.45
C ASN A 16 2.76 -7.28 11.27
N ALA A 17 3.16 -8.51 11.59
CA ALA A 17 2.33 -9.44 12.37
C ALA A 17 1.89 -8.87 13.74
N GLN A 18 2.68 -7.99 14.34
CA GLN A 18 2.32 -7.34 15.60
C GLN A 18 1.15 -6.35 15.44
N ASP A 19 0.88 -5.88 14.24
CA ASP A 19 -0.23 -4.97 13.92
C ASP A 19 -1.49 -5.72 13.45
N GLU A 20 -1.48 -7.04 13.47
CA GLU A 20 -2.60 -7.89 13.06
C GLU A 20 -3.90 -7.61 13.83
N PRO A 21 -3.90 -7.30 15.13
CA PRO A 21 -5.12 -6.93 15.85
C PRO A 21 -5.90 -5.80 15.18
N TRP A 22 -5.23 -4.75 14.71
CA TRP A 22 -5.87 -3.66 13.98
C TRP A 22 -6.49 -4.15 12.66
N VAL A 23 -5.79 -5.02 11.94
CA VAL A 23 -6.30 -5.60 10.69
C VAL A 23 -7.58 -6.39 10.92
N VAL A 24 -7.59 -7.24 11.93
CA VAL A 24 -8.72 -8.13 12.24
C VAL A 24 -9.91 -7.36 12.84
N GLU A 25 -9.63 -6.37 13.70
CA GLU A 25 -10.67 -5.65 14.44
C GLU A 25 -11.21 -4.43 13.71
N GLU A 26 -10.41 -3.77 12.88
CA GLU A 26 -10.77 -2.54 12.19
C GLU A 26 -10.84 -2.69 10.67
N LEU A 27 -9.79 -3.18 10.03
CA LEU A 27 -9.69 -3.21 8.57
C LEU A 27 -10.69 -4.18 7.94
N VAL A 28 -10.67 -5.43 8.36
CA VAL A 28 -11.53 -6.48 7.80
C VAL A 28 -13.01 -6.17 8.00
N PRO A 29 -13.50 -5.80 9.19
CA PRO A 29 -14.91 -5.47 9.37
C PRO A 29 -15.37 -4.30 8.49
N ASN A 30 -14.56 -3.26 8.35
CA ASN A 30 -14.94 -2.09 7.57
C ASN A 30 -14.82 -2.29 6.06
N LEU A 31 -13.80 -2.98 5.58
CA LEU A 31 -13.60 -3.15 4.14
C LEU A 31 -14.26 -4.42 3.58
N GLU A 32 -14.10 -5.57 4.21
CA GLU A 32 -14.71 -6.81 3.70
C GLU A 32 -16.18 -6.94 4.09
N ASP A 33 -16.48 -6.83 5.38
CA ASP A 33 -17.83 -7.13 5.89
C ASP A 33 -18.84 -6.05 5.51
N GLU A 34 -18.49 -4.79 5.63
CA GLU A 34 -19.42 -3.69 5.32
C GLU A 34 -19.42 -3.29 3.85
N GLN A 35 -18.24 -3.23 3.21
CA GLN A 35 -18.09 -2.69 1.85
C GLN A 35 -17.89 -3.76 0.78
N GLY A 36 -17.61 -5.02 1.15
CA GLY A 36 -17.47 -6.12 0.21
C GLY A 36 -16.17 -6.14 -0.59
N TRP A 37 -15.11 -5.43 -0.15
CA TRP A 37 -13.80 -5.51 -0.77
C TRP A 37 -13.16 -6.87 -0.51
N ARG A 38 -12.41 -7.40 -1.47
CA ARG A 38 -11.64 -8.64 -1.35
C ARG A 38 -10.20 -8.32 -1.00
N LEU A 39 -9.78 -8.66 0.22
CA LEU A 39 -8.44 -8.40 0.73
C LEU A 39 -7.58 -9.68 0.71
N CYS A 40 -6.31 -9.52 0.34
CA CYS A 40 -5.30 -10.56 0.48
C CYS A 40 -4.53 -10.33 1.80
N LEU A 41 -4.68 -11.25 2.73
CA LEU A 41 -4.10 -11.19 4.08
C LEU A 41 -3.18 -12.39 4.32
N HIS A 42 -1.94 -12.14 4.74
CA HIS A 42 -0.94 -13.21 4.87
C HIS A 42 -1.32 -14.30 5.88
N TYR A 43 -1.99 -13.97 6.98
CA TYR A 43 -2.38 -14.99 7.97
C TYR A 43 -3.45 -15.96 7.45
N ARG A 44 -4.24 -15.54 6.47
CA ARG A 44 -5.39 -16.28 5.95
C ARG A 44 -5.16 -16.84 4.55
N ASP A 45 -4.55 -16.04 3.66
CA ASP A 45 -4.55 -16.29 2.23
C ASP A 45 -3.21 -16.81 1.69
N PHE A 46 -2.13 -16.79 2.51
CA PHE A 46 -0.85 -17.33 2.11
C PHE A 46 -0.85 -18.84 2.15
N GLU A 47 -0.22 -19.44 1.16
CA GLU A 47 -0.13 -20.87 0.97
C GLU A 47 0.95 -21.47 1.89
N PRO A 48 0.59 -22.42 2.80
CA PRO A 48 1.57 -23.04 3.66
C PRO A 48 2.63 -23.82 2.87
N GLY A 49 3.87 -23.77 3.34
CA GLY A 49 4.98 -24.52 2.76
C GLY A 49 5.65 -23.86 1.55
N ARG A 50 5.12 -22.76 1.04
CA ARG A 50 5.79 -21.95 0.02
C ARG A 50 6.75 -20.95 0.64
N PRO A 51 7.84 -20.55 -0.05
CA PRO A 51 8.67 -19.45 0.39
C PRO A 51 7.84 -18.19 0.61
N ILE A 52 8.12 -17.45 1.69
CA ILE A 52 7.33 -16.27 2.05
C ILE A 52 7.34 -15.20 0.95
N LEU A 53 8.47 -15.03 0.26
CA LEU A 53 8.60 -14.08 -0.85
C LEU A 53 7.70 -14.44 -2.03
N ASP A 54 7.55 -15.72 -2.34
CA ASP A 54 6.67 -16.18 -3.43
C ASP A 54 5.22 -15.88 -3.10
N ASN A 55 4.80 -16.10 -1.86
CA ASN A 55 3.45 -15.75 -1.40
C ASN A 55 3.21 -14.23 -1.47
N ILE A 56 4.18 -13.41 -1.07
CA ILE A 56 4.10 -11.94 -1.15
C ILE A 56 3.96 -11.49 -2.60
N MET A 57 4.81 -12.00 -3.49
CA MET A 57 4.79 -11.63 -4.90
C MET A 57 3.47 -12.05 -5.57
N ASP A 58 2.99 -13.26 -5.31
CA ASP A 58 1.71 -13.73 -5.84
C ASP A 58 0.54 -12.88 -5.33
N GLY A 59 0.54 -12.53 -4.04
CA GLY A 59 -0.47 -11.67 -3.45
C GLY A 59 -0.51 -10.27 -4.09
N ILE A 60 0.66 -9.67 -4.31
CA ILE A 60 0.80 -8.36 -4.94
C ILE A 60 0.30 -8.39 -6.40
N TYR A 61 0.75 -9.35 -7.19
CA TYR A 61 0.35 -9.46 -8.60
C TYR A 61 -1.11 -9.88 -8.79
N SER A 62 -1.69 -10.59 -7.83
CA SER A 62 -3.10 -10.99 -7.85
C SER A 62 -4.04 -9.92 -7.31
N SER A 63 -3.52 -8.81 -6.83
CA SER A 63 -4.27 -7.71 -6.24
C SER A 63 -4.20 -6.45 -7.10
N ARG A 64 -5.33 -5.76 -7.21
CA ARG A 64 -5.41 -4.51 -7.98
C ARG A 64 -4.62 -3.39 -7.33
N LYS A 65 -4.61 -3.32 -6.00
CA LYS A 65 -3.87 -2.32 -5.22
C LYS A 65 -3.12 -2.97 -4.06
N THR A 66 -2.19 -2.22 -3.48
CA THR A 66 -1.49 -2.62 -2.26
C THR A 66 -1.63 -1.53 -1.21
N ILE A 67 -2.07 -1.92 -0.02
CA ILE A 67 -2.16 -1.05 1.15
C ILE A 67 -1.02 -1.39 2.10
N CYS A 68 -0.16 -0.41 2.38
CA CYS A 68 0.92 -0.55 3.36
C CYS A 68 0.50 0.08 4.68
N LEU A 69 0.44 -0.72 5.74
CA LEU A 69 0.16 -0.27 7.10
C LEU A 69 1.46 0.07 7.80
N ILE A 70 1.73 1.36 7.95
CA ILE A 70 3.02 1.88 8.42
C ILE A 70 2.97 2.13 9.91
N THR A 71 3.82 1.41 10.63
CA THR A 71 4.08 1.53 12.06
C THR A 71 5.59 1.45 12.30
N HIS A 72 6.05 1.71 13.51
CA HIS A 72 7.45 1.46 13.87
C HIS A 72 7.82 -0.03 13.72
N ASN A 73 6.90 -0.93 14.05
CA ASN A 73 7.08 -2.36 13.87
C ASN A 73 7.25 -2.73 12.38
N TYR A 74 6.42 -2.18 11.51
CA TYR A 74 6.51 -2.38 10.06
C TYR A 74 7.85 -1.94 9.50
N LEU A 75 8.27 -0.72 9.86
CA LEU A 75 9.54 -0.16 9.38
C LEU A 75 10.73 -1.00 9.82
N ARG A 76 10.75 -1.43 11.10
CA ARG A 76 11.87 -2.23 11.62
C ARG A 76 11.99 -3.60 11.01
N SER A 77 10.88 -4.31 10.78
CA SER A 77 10.90 -5.70 10.34
C SER A 77 10.88 -5.88 8.83
N ASN A 78 10.04 -5.13 8.11
CA ASN A 78 9.86 -5.33 6.67
C ASN A 78 10.91 -4.58 5.84
N TRP A 79 11.54 -3.54 6.38
CA TRP A 79 12.54 -2.74 5.68
C TRP A 79 13.98 -3.10 6.01
N CYS A 80 14.21 -3.94 7.03
CA CYS A 80 15.56 -4.39 7.42
C CYS A 80 16.01 -5.67 6.72
N SER A 81 15.09 -6.46 6.17
CA SER A 81 15.42 -7.65 5.38
C SER A 81 15.68 -7.27 3.92
N LYS A 82 16.85 -7.63 3.38
CA LYS A 82 17.24 -7.30 1.99
C LYS A 82 16.25 -7.85 0.95
N GLU A 83 15.75 -9.05 1.17
CA GLU A 83 14.83 -9.70 0.23
C GLU A 83 13.46 -9.00 0.21
N ILE A 84 12.95 -8.62 1.37
CA ILE A 84 11.71 -7.86 1.50
C ILE A 84 11.89 -6.44 0.96
N GLN A 85 13.05 -5.83 1.18
CA GLN A 85 13.38 -4.54 0.58
C GLN A 85 13.35 -4.58 -0.94
N MET A 86 13.90 -5.63 -1.56
CA MET A 86 13.89 -5.79 -3.02
C MET A 86 12.48 -6.01 -3.58
N ALA A 87 11.65 -6.81 -2.89
CA ALA A 87 10.27 -7.03 -3.28
C ALA A 87 9.45 -5.74 -3.20
N ASN A 88 9.59 -5.00 -2.09
CA ASN A 88 8.97 -3.69 -1.91
C ASN A 88 9.50 -2.65 -2.91
N PHE A 89 10.79 -2.64 -3.20
CA PHE A 89 11.41 -1.74 -4.17
C PHE A 89 10.81 -1.92 -5.58
N ARG A 90 10.67 -3.15 -6.04
CA ARG A 90 10.00 -3.45 -7.32
C ARG A 90 8.57 -2.95 -7.34
N LEU A 91 7.81 -3.23 -6.28
CA LEU A 91 6.44 -2.78 -6.15
C LEU A 91 6.35 -1.24 -6.21
N PHE A 92 7.22 -0.54 -5.48
CA PHE A 92 7.21 0.91 -5.41
C PHE A 92 7.66 1.60 -6.71
N ASN A 93 8.53 0.98 -7.48
CA ASN A 93 9.02 1.54 -8.73
C ASN A 93 8.11 1.22 -9.93
N ASP A 94 7.58 0.01 -10.01
CA ASP A 94 6.87 -0.48 -11.19
C ASP A 94 5.37 -0.14 -11.18
N GLN A 95 4.79 0.10 -9.99
CA GLN A 95 3.34 0.30 -9.82
C GLN A 95 3.01 1.45 -8.86
N LYS A 96 3.55 2.63 -9.12
CA LYS A 96 3.41 3.82 -8.23
C LYS A 96 1.95 4.21 -7.93
N ASP A 97 1.03 3.99 -8.86
CA ASP A 97 -0.35 4.46 -8.74
C ASP A 97 -1.28 3.45 -8.04
N VAL A 98 -0.78 2.25 -7.77
CA VAL A 98 -1.53 1.20 -7.07
C VAL A 98 -1.22 1.11 -5.57
N LEU A 99 -0.33 1.95 -5.07
CA LEU A 99 0.13 1.93 -3.69
C LEU A 99 -0.63 2.93 -2.83
N ILE A 100 -1.18 2.46 -1.72
CA ILE A 100 -1.86 3.27 -0.71
C ILE A 100 -1.07 3.16 0.60
N LEU A 101 -0.62 4.30 1.13
CA LEU A 101 0.09 4.36 2.41
C LEU A 101 -0.87 4.75 3.53
N VAL A 102 -0.89 3.95 4.58
CA VAL A 102 -1.71 4.20 5.78
C VAL A 102 -0.81 4.19 7.02
N PHE A 103 -0.74 5.32 7.71
CA PHE A 103 -0.02 5.45 8.96
C PHE A 103 -0.97 5.13 10.12
N LEU A 104 -0.70 4.05 10.84
CA LEU A 104 -1.49 3.67 12.01
C LEU A 104 -1.09 4.40 13.28
N GLU A 105 0.10 5.00 13.29
CA GLU A 105 0.64 5.77 14.41
C GLU A 105 1.43 6.97 13.88
N ASP A 106 1.63 7.97 14.73
CA ASP A 106 2.46 9.11 14.39
C ASP A 106 3.94 8.70 14.34
N ILE A 107 4.55 8.90 13.17
CA ILE A 107 5.97 8.64 12.98
C ILE A 107 6.64 9.97 12.64
N PRO A 108 7.43 10.54 13.57
CA PRO A 108 8.18 11.76 13.30
C PRO A 108 9.12 11.60 12.12
N THR A 109 9.34 12.65 11.36
CA THR A 109 10.20 12.65 10.17
C THR A 109 11.61 12.14 10.47
N CYS A 110 12.14 12.45 11.67
CA CYS A 110 13.44 11.97 12.11
C CYS A 110 13.49 10.43 12.27
N HIS A 111 12.40 9.77 12.60
CA HIS A 111 12.30 8.32 12.71
C HIS A 111 12.29 7.63 11.31
N LEU A 112 11.93 8.36 10.26
CA LEU A 112 12.02 7.89 8.88
C LEU A 112 13.42 8.05 8.29
N SER A 113 14.31 8.75 8.97
CA SER A 113 15.67 9.03 8.49
C SER A 113 16.46 7.79 8.02
N PRO A 114 16.43 6.63 8.72
CA PRO A 114 17.11 5.43 8.25
C PRO A 114 16.45 4.75 7.04
N TYR A 115 15.21 5.14 6.70
CA TYR A 115 14.38 4.46 5.70
C TYR A 115 14.22 5.32 4.45
N TYR A 116 15.27 5.38 3.64
CA TYR A 116 15.34 6.25 2.47
C TYR A 116 14.19 6.08 1.49
N GLN A 117 13.79 4.85 1.17
CA GLN A 117 12.71 4.57 0.22
C GLN A 117 11.36 5.06 0.76
N MET A 118 11.10 4.84 2.05
CA MET A 118 9.87 5.32 2.69
C MET A 118 9.82 6.85 2.73
N ARG A 119 10.92 7.52 3.06
CA ARG A 119 11.01 8.99 3.01
C ARG A 119 10.69 9.54 1.64
N LYS A 120 11.20 8.90 0.60
CA LYS A 120 10.98 9.28 -0.78
C LYS A 120 9.51 9.13 -1.18
N LEU A 121 8.86 8.06 -0.76
CA LEU A 121 7.43 7.82 -1.01
C LEU A 121 6.54 8.83 -0.31
N VAL A 122 6.77 9.09 0.96
CA VAL A 122 5.99 10.05 1.76
C VAL A 122 6.06 11.47 1.20
N LYS A 123 7.17 11.84 0.57
CA LYS A 123 7.30 13.14 -0.12
C LYS A 123 6.55 13.21 -1.44
N LYS A 124 6.31 12.09 -2.10
CA LYS A 124 5.74 12.03 -3.45
C LYS A 124 4.27 11.67 -3.49
N LYS A 125 3.77 10.92 -2.50
CA LYS A 125 2.40 10.42 -2.45
C LYS A 125 1.63 10.99 -1.28
N THR A 126 0.35 11.18 -1.49
CA THR A 126 -0.58 11.38 -0.40
C THR A 126 -0.70 10.10 0.42
N TYR A 127 -0.86 10.25 1.72
CA TYR A 127 -1.04 9.14 2.64
C TYR A 127 -2.20 9.41 3.59
N LEU A 128 -2.76 8.34 4.14
CA LEU A 128 -3.81 8.39 5.14
C LEU A 128 -3.21 8.20 6.53
N LYS A 129 -3.77 8.89 7.51
CA LYS A 129 -3.43 8.69 8.93
C LYS A 129 -4.64 8.14 9.65
N TRP A 130 -4.43 7.09 10.44
CA TRP A 130 -5.43 6.60 11.39
C TRP A 130 -5.69 7.69 12.44
N PRO A 131 -6.96 8.01 12.73
CA PRO A 131 -7.27 9.08 13.69
C PRO A 131 -6.82 8.74 15.09
N LYS A 132 -6.60 9.78 15.89
CA LYS A 132 -6.24 9.65 17.30
C LYS A 132 -7.41 9.03 18.09
N PRO A 133 -7.14 8.36 19.24
CA PRO A 133 -8.19 7.85 20.10
C PRO A 133 -9.22 8.94 20.45
N GLY A 134 -10.50 8.64 20.25
CA GLY A 134 -11.60 9.57 20.47
C GLY A 134 -12.03 10.38 19.25
N ASP A 135 -11.22 10.43 18.18
CA ASP A 135 -11.59 11.07 16.93
C ASP A 135 -12.46 10.15 16.06
N ASP A 136 -13.26 10.76 15.18
CA ASP A 136 -14.16 10.04 14.29
C ASP A 136 -13.39 9.40 13.12
N ALA A 137 -13.50 8.09 12.97
CA ALA A 137 -12.85 7.33 11.91
C ALA A 137 -13.63 7.33 10.58
N ARG A 138 -14.84 7.87 10.50
CA ARG A 138 -15.68 7.84 9.29
C ARG A 138 -14.99 8.47 8.08
N VAL A 139 -14.33 9.60 8.27
CA VAL A 139 -13.60 10.29 7.18
C VAL A 139 -12.43 9.45 6.69
N PHE A 140 -11.72 8.78 7.60
CA PHE A 140 -10.64 7.85 7.24
C PHE A 140 -11.15 6.73 6.31
N TRP A 141 -12.23 6.07 6.69
CA TRP A 141 -12.82 4.98 5.88
C TRP A 141 -13.33 5.45 4.54
N GLN A 142 -13.94 6.64 4.48
CA GLN A 142 -14.38 7.24 3.21
C GLN A 142 -13.19 7.52 2.27
N LYS A 143 -12.11 8.09 2.78
CA LYS A 143 -10.91 8.36 1.99
C LYS A 143 -10.24 7.07 1.51
N LEU A 144 -10.17 6.05 2.36
CA LEU A 144 -9.61 4.75 1.98
C LEU A 144 -10.45 4.08 0.89
N ARG A 145 -11.77 4.13 1.02
CA ARG A 145 -12.69 3.63 -0.01
C ARG A 145 -12.48 4.34 -1.35
N LEU A 146 -12.41 5.67 -1.34
CA LEU A 146 -12.14 6.44 -2.56
C LEU A 146 -10.80 6.06 -3.20
N ALA A 147 -9.77 5.85 -2.40
CA ALA A 147 -8.47 5.40 -2.90
C ALA A 147 -8.54 4.01 -3.53
N LEU A 148 -9.35 3.10 -2.98
CA LEU A 148 -9.59 1.76 -3.54
C LEU A 148 -10.43 1.80 -4.82
N GLU A 149 -11.40 2.70 -4.92
CA GLU A 149 -12.28 2.86 -6.07
C GLU A 149 -11.58 3.49 -7.29
N THR A 150 -10.50 4.21 -7.10
CA THR A 150 -9.76 4.88 -8.17
C THR A 150 -9.25 3.84 -9.16
N LYS A 151 -9.78 3.87 -10.39
CA LYS A 151 -9.31 3.05 -11.50
C LYS A 151 -8.16 3.76 -12.19
N GLU A 152 -7.20 2.99 -12.69
CA GLU A 152 -6.21 3.52 -13.61
C GLU A 152 -6.94 3.97 -14.88
N ASP A 153 -6.81 5.25 -15.19
CA ASP A 153 -7.27 5.81 -16.45
C ASP A 153 -6.09 5.71 -17.44
N PRO A 154 -6.18 4.86 -18.49
CA PRO A 154 -5.10 4.71 -19.46
C PRO A 154 -4.79 6.01 -20.17
N ASP A 155 -5.73 6.95 -20.29
CA ASP A 155 -5.50 8.25 -20.89
C ASP A 155 -4.71 9.19 -19.96
N LYS A 156 -4.85 9.05 -18.64
CA LYS A 156 -4.04 9.81 -17.67
C LYS A 156 -2.59 9.36 -17.61
N GLN A 157 -2.28 8.11 -17.90
CA GLN A 157 -0.89 7.65 -18.01
C GLN A 157 -0.15 8.34 -19.15
N ASN A 158 -0.81 8.55 -20.29
CA ASN A 158 -0.21 9.26 -21.42
C ASN A 158 -0.03 10.76 -21.14
N ILE A 159 -0.92 11.39 -20.40
CA ILE A 159 -0.82 12.80 -19.99
C ILE A 159 0.24 12.98 -18.91
N ILE A 160 0.36 12.04 -17.97
CA ILE A 160 1.38 12.07 -16.91
C ILE A 160 2.77 11.82 -17.48
N LEU A 161 2.94 10.89 -18.40
CA LEU A 161 4.20 10.64 -19.09
C LEU A 161 4.65 11.82 -19.96
N SER A 162 3.73 12.51 -20.60
CA SER A 162 4.02 13.75 -21.34
C SER A 162 4.28 14.93 -20.39
N GLY A 163 3.63 15.01 -19.23
CA GLY A 163 3.82 16.04 -18.21
C GLY A 163 5.08 15.85 -17.36
N GLU A 164 5.51 14.63 -17.09
CA GLU A 164 6.75 14.35 -16.35
C GLU A 164 8.00 14.72 -17.14
N LYS A 165 7.96 14.62 -18.46
CA LYS A 165 9.07 15.08 -19.33
C LYS A 165 9.34 16.58 -19.17
N TYR A 166 8.33 17.37 -18.87
CA TYR A 166 8.45 18.82 -18.67
C TYR A 166 8.70 19.22 -17.20
N ARG A 167 8.32 18.36 -16.22
CA ARG A 167 8.55 18.64 -14.80
C ARG A 167 9.93 18.26 -14.29
N LEU A 168 10.58 17.28 -14.91
CA LEU A 168 11.95 16.89 -14.58
C LEU A 168 12.98 17.95 -15.00
N THR A 169 12.71 18.70 -16.06
CA THR A 169 13.58 19.79 -16.53
C THR A 169 13.46 21.08 -15.71
N SER A 170 12.36 21.30 -14.99
CA SER A 170 12.17 22.48 -14.15
C SER A 170 12.59 22.32 -12.68
N ARG A 171 13.02 21.13 -12.27
CA ARG A 171 13.50 20.85 -10.89
C ARG A 171 15.02 20.61 -10.78
N ILE A 172 15.74 20.70 -11.89
CA ILE A 172 17.21 20.55 -11.93
C ILE A 172 17.92 21.92 -12.05
N LEU A 173 17.16 23.02 -12.03
CA LEU A 173 17.70 24.37 -11.94
C LEU A 173 17.51 24.93 -10.54
#